data_be8240ed01e0a20e4dbd0939d51bf1d0
#
_entry.id   be8240ed01e0a20e4dbd0939d51bf1d0
#
_cell.length_a   1.000
_cell.length_b   1.000
_cell.length_c   1.000
_cell.angle_alpha   90.00
_cell.angle_beta   90.00
_cell.angle_gamma   90.00
#
_symmetry.space_group_name_H-M   'P 1'
#
loop_
_entity.id
_entity.type
_entity.pdbx_description
1 polymer ?
#
loop_
_entity_poly.entity_id
_entity_poly.type
_entity_poly.pdbx_seq_one_letter_code
_entity_poly.pdbx_strand_id
1 'polypeptide(L)'
;YFDTENEKYWGISKNSWGGLIGGGVLKFSSKISDNFYKTIGVELVNIRHPNENKYSSALGFGRTFIWGKKNYLFSLRGQYGRELIIINKKEQEGIRINAQFAIGPSFGLLIPYYIKYSRNNRMEIENFDSSVHTFNNVIGSASFLEGINEIKIKPGVNIKAALNF
;
A
#
# COMPACT_ATOMS: atom_id res chain seq x y z
N TYR A 1 -5.64 16.69 -32.68
CA TYR A 1 -5.93 17.23 -31.33
C TYR A 1 -6.77 16.20 -30.58
N PHE A 2 -6.15 15.42 -29.71
CA PHE A 2 -6.91 14.67 -28.69
C PHE A 2 -7.05 15.61 -27.48
N ASP A 3 -8.01 16.53 -27.55
CA ASP A 3 -8.47 17.29 -26.39
C ASP A 3 -9.35 16.34 -25.56
N THR A 4 -8.71 15.54 -24.72
CA THR A 4 -9.40 14.53 -23.92
C THR A 4 -10.03 15.24 -22.74
N GLU A 5 -11.32 15.51 -22.80
CA GLU A 5 -12.09 16.13 -21.71
C GLU A 5 -12.02 15.33 -20.41
N ASN A 6 -11.92 13.99 -20.52
CA ASN A 6 -11.85 13.08 -19.39
C ASN A 6 -10.75 12.03 -19.58
N GLU A 7 -9.89 11.89 -18.62
CA GLU A 7 -8.81 10.91 -18.61
C GLU A 7 -8.97 9.92 -17.45
N LYS A 8 -8.72 8.65 -17.72
CA LYS A 8 -8.74 7.57 -16.72
C LYS A 8 -7.35 6.97 -16.62
N TYR A 9 -6.80 6.95 -15.41
CA TYR A 9 -5.50 6.36 -15.14
C TYR A 9 -5.64 5.22 -14.16
N TRP A 10 -4.92 4.16 -14.42
CA TRP A 10 -4.70 3.09 -13.46
C TRP A 10 -3.22 2.74 -13.45
N GLY A 11 -2.74 2.27 -12.32
CA GLY A 11 -1.33 1.94 -12.22
C GLY A 11 -1.01 1.17 -10.96
N ILE A 12 0.20 0.63 -10.96
CA ILE A 12 0.81 -0.01 -9.81
C ILE A 12 1.89 0.93 -9.29
N SER A 13 1.84 1.23 -8.00
CA SER A 13 2.86 2.05 -7.35
C SER A 13 3.90 1.15 -6.68
N LYS A 14 5.17 1.54 -6.79
CA LYS A 14 6.27 1.01 -6.00
C LYS A 14 6.63 2.05 -4.94
N ASN A 15 6.64 1.66 -3.69
CA ASN A 15 7.15 2.52 -2.64
C ASN A 15 8.43 1.91 -2.03
N SER A 16 9.25 2.72 -1.40
CA SER A 16 10.56 2.31 -0.86
C SER A 16 10.45 1.17 0.15
N TRP A 17 9.31 1.04 0.84
CA TRP A 17 9.10 0.08 1.92
C TRP A 17 7.98 -0.93 1.64
N GLY A 18 7.28 -0.82 0.51
CA GLY A 18 6.15 -1.70 0.15
C GLY A 18 6.51 -3.00 -0.55
N GLY A 19 7.79 -3.20 -0.88
CA GLY A 19 8.25 -4.33 -1.69
C GLY A 19 8.08 -4.08 -3.19
N LEU A 20 8.07 -5.14 -4.00
CA LEU A 20 8.02 -5.05 -5.46
C LEU A 20 6.73 -4.37 -5.95
N ILE A 21 5.61 -4.70 -5.32
CA ILE A 21 4.31 -4.05 -5.55
C ILE A 21 3.95 -3.30 -4.26
N GLY A 22 4.04 -1.98 -4.29
CA GLY A 22 3.75 -1.12 -3.15
C GLY A 22 2.27 -0.76 -3.03
N GLY A 23 1.52 -0.83 -4.13
CA GLY A 23 0.10 -0.51 -4.13
C GLY A 23 -0.50 -0.42 -5.52
N GLY A 24 -1.79 -0.12 -5.58
CA GLY A 24 -2.53 0.17 -6.80
C GLY A 24 -3.21 1.52 -6.73
N VAL A 25 -3.33 2.20 -7.85
CA VAL A 25 -3.98 3.51 -7.98
C VAL A 25 -4.98 3.49 -9.12
N LEU A 26 -6.14 4.08 -8.87
CA LEU A 26 -7.15 4.41 -9.86
C LEU A 26 -7.42 5.90 -9.76
N LYS A 27 -7.33 6.63 -10.87
CA LYS A 27 -7.49 8.09 -10.92
C LYS A 27 -8.34 8.47 -12.12
N PHE A 28 -9.25 9.38 -11.91
CA PHE A 28 -10.09 10.00 -12.92
C PHE A 28 -9.79 11.49 -12.95
N SER A 29 -9.48 12.01 -14.14
CA SER A 29 -9.23 13.44 -14.36
C SER A 29 -10.27 13.98 -15.32
N SER A 30 -10.85 15.13 -15.00
CA SER A 30 -11.79 15.86 -15.86
C SER A 30 -11.27 17.28 -16.10
N LYS A 31 -11.27 17.72 -17.34
CA LYS A 31 -10.84 19.07 -17.74
C LYS A 31 -11.79 20.11 -17.15
N ILE A 32 -11.23 21.14 -16.51
CA ILE A 32 -11.97 22.32 -16.06
C ILE A 32 -11.65 23.50 -16.98
N SER A 33 -10.39 23.67 -17.36
CA SER A 33 -9.86 24.71 -18.23
C SER A 33 -8.64 24.17 -18.97
N ASP A 34 -8.10 24.90 -19.93
CA ASP A 34 -6.99 24.44 -20.77
C ASP A 34 -5.77 23.95 -19.99
N ASN A 35 -5.52 24.51 -18.81
CA ASN A 35 -4.38 24.14 -17.98
C ASN A 35 -4.78 23.48 -16.65
N PHE A 36 -6.07 23.33 -16.33
CA PHE A 36 -6.53 22.80 -15.06
C PHE A 36 -7.44 21.58 -15.22
N TYR A 37 -7.12 20.55 -14.47
CA TYR A 37 -7.92 19.33 -14.35
C TYR A 37 -8.35 19.11 -12.90
N LYS A 38 -9.59 18.67 -12.74
CA LYS A 38 -10.09 18.11 -11.48
C LYS A 38 -9.75 16.63 -11.44
N THR A 39 -9.22 16.16 -10.33
CA THR A 39 -8.83 14.77 -10.17
C THR A 39 -9.54 14.12 -8.98
N ILE A 40 -10.05 12.93 -9.19
CA ILE A 40 -10.59 12.07 -8.14
C ILE A 40 -9.88 10.73 -8.26
N GLY A 41 -9.41 10.19 -7.15
CA GLY A 41 -8.69 8.92 -7.16
C GLY A 41 -8.88 8.11 -5.90
N VAL A 42 -8.55 6.82 -6.05
CA VAL A 42 -8.44 5.88 -4.93
C VAL A 42 -7.10 5.17 -5.06
N GLU A 43 -6.40 5.08 -3.95
CA GLU A 43 -5.09 4.45 -3.87
C GLU A 43 -5.08 3.45 -2.72
N LEU A 44 -4.66 2.21 -2.99
CA LEU A 44 -4.39 1.19 -1.98
C LEU A 44 -2.89 1.00 -1.88
N VAL A 45 -2.32 1.20 -0.68
CA VAL A 45 -0.88 1.12 -0.44
C VAL A 45 -0.58 0.11 0.64
N ASN A 46 0.36 -0.79 0.38
CA ASN A 46 0.93 -1.69 1.38
C ASN A 46 2.10 -0.98 2.08
N ILE A 47 2.01 -0.86 3.39
CA ILE A 47 3.01 -0.20 4.23
C ILE A 47 3.75 -1.25 5.05
N ARG A 48 5.06 -1.30 4.91
CA ARG A 48 5.94 -2.19 5.69
C ARG A 48 6.90 -1.36 6.53
N HIS A 49 7.23 -1.87 7.71
CA HIS A 49 8.25 -1.26 8.52
C HIS A 49 9.65 -1.54 7.91
N PRO A 50 10.57 -0.56 7.87
CA PRO A 50 11.92 -0.76 7.30
C PRO A 50 12.71 -1.89 7.98
N ASN A 51 12.50 -2.12 9.25
CA ASN A 51 13.19 -3.16 10.04
C ASN A 51 12.51 -4.53 10.01
N GLU A 52 11.55 -4.76 9.08
CA GLU A 52 10.97 -6.09 8.89
C GLU A 52 11.97 -7.06 8.24
N ASN A 53 12.65 -7.85 9.05
CA ASN A 53 13.55 -8.89 8.58
C ASN A 53 12.80 -10.24 8.53
N LYS A 54 13.00 -10.96 7.42
CA LYS A 54 12.51 -12.33 7.27
C LYS A 54 13.52 -13.30 7.85
N TYR A 55 13.07 -14.19 8.71
CA TYR A 55 13.85 -15.26 9.31
C TYR A 55 13.37 -16.60 8.78
N SER A 56 14.30 -17.51 8.56
CA SER A 56 13.99 -18.91 8.25
C SER A 56 13.65 -19.66 9.53
N SER A 57 12.63 -20.51 9.49
CA SER A 57 12.26 -21.35 10.62
C SER A 57 13.30 -22.44 10.88
N ALA A 58 13.65 -22.64 12.13
CA ALA A 58 14.52 -23.76 12.55
C ALA A 58 13.80 -25.12 12.42
N LEU A 59 12.47 -25.14 12.54
CA LEU A 59 11.64 -26.36 12.51
C LEU A 59 11.09 -26.65 11.12
N GLY A 60 11.28 -25.76 10.16
CA GLY A 60 10.38 -25.88 9.07
C GLY A 60 10.89 -25.60 7.67
N PHE A 61 11.38 -26.58 6.97
CA PHE A 61 11.10 -26.78 5.56
C PHE A 61 11.09 -25.51 4.66
N GLY A 62 12.05 -24.58 4.88
CA GLY A 62 12.17 -23.36 4.07
C GLY A 62 11.08 -22.30 4.28
N ARG A 63 10.23 -22.42 5.29
CA ARG A 63 9.22 -21.40 5.62
C ARG A 63 9.87 -20.22 6.34
N THR A 64 9.39 -19.02 6.00
CA THR A 64 9.90 -17.79 6.59
C THR A 64 8.82 -17.08 7.41
N PHE A 65 9.25 -16.30 8.40
CA PHE A 65 8.39 -15.47 9.23
C PHE A 65 9.10 -14.14 9.54
N ILE A 66 8.34 -13.17 10.03
CA ILE A 66 8.89 -11.88 10.45
C ILE A 66 8.73 -11.79 11.97
N TRP A 67 9.86 -11.83 12.68
CA TRP A 67 9.86 -11.73 14.13
C TRP A 67 9.46 -10.32 14.58
N GLY A 68 8.60 -10.23 15.58
CA GLY A 68 8.13 -8.95 16.13
C GLY A 68 7.00 -8.28 15.32
N LYS A 69 6.58 -8.86 14.20
CA LYS A 69 5.47 -8.33 13.42
C LYS A 69 4.13 -8.66 14.07
N LYS A 70 3.37 -7.61 14.44
CA LYS A 70 2.03 -7.76 15.02
C LYS A 70 0.91 -7.67 13.99
N ASN A 71 1.07 -6.82 12.96
CA ASN A 71 0.03 -6.59 11.97
C ASN A 71 0.63 -6.38 10.57
N TYR A 72 -0.15 -6.69 9.55
CA TYR A 72 0.00 -6.08 8.22
C TYR A 72 -0.69 -4.73 8.22
N LEU A 73 -0.13 -3.76 7.52
CA LEU A 73 -0.72 -2.43 7.37
C LEU A 73 -0.95 -2.12 5.90
N PHE A 74 -2.21 -1.91 5.55
CA PHE A 74 -2.60 -1.34 4.26
C PHE A 74 -3.23 0.02 4.48
N SER A 75 -3.07 0.93 3.54
CA SER A 75 -3.70 2.25 3.57
C SER A 75 -4.57 2.40 2.32
N LEU A 76 -5.88 2.52 2.54
CA LEU A 76 -6.83 2.91 1.51
C LEU A 76 -6.99 4.44 1.56
N ARG A 77 -6.69 5.13 0.46
CA ARG A 77 -6.69 6.58 0.38
C ARG A 77 -7.66 7.04 -0.70
N GLY A 78 -8.64 7.84 -0.32
CA GLY A 78 -9.41 8.65 -1.25
C GLY A 78 -8.63 9.93 -1.56
N GLN A 79 -8.70 10.41 -2.78
CA GLN A 79 -7.98 11.61 -3.22
C GLN A 79 -8.93 12.49 -4.04
N TYR A 80 -9.05 13.74 -3.65
CA TYR A 80 -9.70 14.77 -4.42
C TYR A 80 -8.71 15.91 -4.61
N GLY A 81 -8.47 16.30 -5.85
CA GLY A 81 -7.43 17.28 -6.12
C GLY A 81 -7.57 18.01 -7.43
N ARG A 82 -6.55 18.80 -7.69
CA ARG A 82 -6.39 19.54 -8.94
C ARG A 82 -5.02 19.25 -9.53
N GLU A 83 -4.98 19.23 -10.84
CA GLU A 83 -3.77 19.10 -11.63
C GLU A 83 -3.62 20.32 -12.53
N LEU A 84 -2.45 20.95 -12.46
CA LEU A 84 -2.07 22.09 -13.27
C LEU A 84 -1.04 21.62 -14.30
N ILE A 85 -1.32 21.86 -15.57
CA ILE A 85 -0.33 21.68 -16.63
C ILE A 85 0.60 22.89 -16.61
N ILE A 86 1.87 22.67 -16.23
CA ILE A 86 2.91 23.71 -16.23
C ILE A 86 3.51 23.85 -17.63
N ILE A 87 3.83 22.73 -18.26
CA ILE A 87 4.38 22.69 -19.61
C ILE A 87 3.50 21.72 -20.42
N ASN A 88 2.93 22.25 -21.51
CA ASN A 88 2.14 21.45 -22.43
C ASN A 88 3.01 21.02 -23.62
N LYS A 89 2.85 19.77 -24.05
CA LYS A 89 3.53 19.22 -25.22
C LYS A 89 3.07 19.96 -26.47
N LYS A 90 3.94 20.74 -27.11
CA LYS A 90 3.73 21.23 -28.46
C LYS A 90 4.06 20.11 -29.46
N GLU A 91 3.40 20.14 -30.62
CA GLU A 91 3.09 19.06 -31.57
C GLU A 91 4.19 18.09 -32.03
N GLN A 92 5.46 18.24 -31.71
CA GLN A 92 6.47 17.32 -32.26
C GLN A 92 7.53 16.80 -31.27
N GLU A 93 7.95 17.56 -30.27
CA GLU A 93 8.93 17.10 -29.28
C GLU A 93 8.79 17.90 -27.99
N GLY A 94 8.27 17.29 -26.93
CA GLY A 94 8.17 18.00 -25.67
C GLY A 94 7.75 17.11 -24.51
N ILE A 95 8.27 17.42 -23.33
CA ILE A 95 7.87 16.80 -22.07
C ILE A 95 6.63 17.55 -21.56
N ARG A 96 5.60 16.82 -21.17
CA ARG A 96 4.46 17.39 -20.45
C ARG A 96 4.78 17.34 -18.96
N ILE A 97 4.76 18.49 -18.31
CA ILE A 97 4.97 18.60 -16.85
C ILE A 97 3.68 19.06 -16.19
N ASN A 98 3.18 18.27 -15.27
CA ASN A 98 1.97 18.56 -14.51
C ASN A 98 2.29 18.60 -13.02
N ALA A 99 1.81 19.63 -12.31
CA ALA A 99 1.78 19.65 -10.85
C ALA A 99 0.41 19.19 -10.37
N GLN A 100 0.39 18.26 -9.44
CA GLN A 100 -0.82 17.75 -8.82
C GLN A 100 -0.82 18.03 -7.33
N PHE A 101 -1.94 18.52 -6.83
CA PHE A 101 -2.23 18.63 -5.41
C PHE A 101 -3.56 17.93 -5.11
N ALA A 102 -3.57 17.04 -4.12
CA ALA A 102 -4.76 16.32 -3.72
C ALA A 102 -4.82 16.13 -2.21
N ILE A 103 -6.02 16.10 -1.67
CA ILE A 103 -6.33 15.83 -0.27
C ILE A 103 -7.49 14.85 -0.20
N GLY A 104 -7.56 14.09 0.88
CA GLY A 104 -8.72 13.23 1.11
C GLY A 104 -8.61 12.35 2.35
N PRO A 105 -9.68 11.56 2.61
CA PRO A 105 -9.67 10.62 3.72
C PRO A 105 -8.71 9.47 3.45
N SER A 106 -8.17 8.92 4.54
CA SER A 106 -7.40 7.67 4.49
C SER A 106 -7.86 6.73 5.58
N PHE A 107 -7.82 5.43 5.28
CA PHE A 107 -8.17 4.36 6.21
C PHE A 107 -7.00 3.38 6.29
N GLY A 108 -6.37 3.34 7.46
CA GLY A 108 -5.36 2.33 7.77
C GLY A 108 -6.05 1.02 8.14
N LEU A 109 -5.79 -0.04 7.38
CA LEU A 109 -6.31 -1.39 7.61
C LEU A 109 -5.21 -2.21 8.27
N LEU A 110 -5.38 -2.48 9.57
CA LEU A 110 -4.47 -3.32 10.35
C LEU A 110 -5.04 -4.73 10.38
N ILE A 111 -4.34 -5.65 9.72
CA ILE A 111 -4.70 -7.07 9.68
C ILE A 111 -3.73 -7.81 10.61
N PRO A 112 -4.20 -8.50 11.66
CA PRO A 112 -3.35 -9.23 12.59
C PRO A 112 -2.42 -10.22 11.88
N TYR A 113 -1.18 -10.30 12.34
CA TYR A 113 -0.18 -11.21 11.80
C TYR A 113 -0.21 -12.54 12.55
N TYR A 114 -0.63 -13.59 11.87
CA TYR A 114 -0.69 -14.96 12.39
C TYR A 114 0.56 -15.74 12.03
N ILE A 115 1.01 -16.56 12.98
CA ILE A 115 2.13 -17.49 12.82
C ILE A 115 1.67 -18.92 13.03
N LYS A 116 2.40 -19.84 12.45
CA LYS A 116 2.32 -21.28 12.75
C LYS A 116 3.34 -21.56 13.83
N TYR A 117 2.89 -22.01 14.97
CA TYR A 117 3.68 -22.24 16.17
C TYR A 117 3.61 -23.70 16.60
N SER A 118 4.73 -24.27 17.03
CA SER A 118 4.79 -25.64 17.56
C SER A 118 4.68 -25.59 19.09
N ARG A 119 3.57 -26.09 19.61
CA ARG A 119 3.37 -26.27 21.06
C ARG A 119 3.12 -27.74 21.35
N ASN A 120 3.92 -28.36 22.23
CA ASN A 120 3.80 -29.76 22.61
C ASN A 120 3.64 -30.72 21.40
N ASN A 121 4.47 -30.54 20.39
CA ASN A 121 4.46 -31.31 19.14
C ASN A 121 3.16 -31.16 18.30
N ARG A 122 2.34 -30.17 18.59
CA ARG A 122 1.15 -29.78 17.79
C ARG A 122 1.39 -28.45 17.11
N MET A 123 0.92 -28.33 15.88
CA MET A 123 0.96 -27.08 15.13
C MET A 123 -0.31 -26.27 15.42
N GLU A 124 -0.14 -25.08 15.95
CA GLU A 124 -1.21 -24.13 16.23
C GLU A 124 -1.02 -22.87 15.38
N ILE A 125 -2.13 -22.24 15.00
CA ILE A 125 -2.12 -20.96 14.29
C ILE A 125 -2.58 -19.91 15.29
N GLU A 126 -1.66 -19.02 15.67
CA GLU A 126 -1.91 -18.01 16.69
C GLU A 126 -1.47 -16.62 16.21
N ASN A 127 -2.10 -15.58 16.75
CA ASN A 127 -1.63 -14.22 16.56
C ASN A 127 -0.27 -14.06 17.24
N PHE A 128 0.67 -13.41 16.57
CA PHE A 128 2.02 -13.26 17.11
C PHE A 128 2.04 -12.40 18.38
N ASP A 129 2.56 -12.97 19.45
CA ASP A 129 2.85 -12.28 20.71
C ASP A 129 4.27 -12.61 21.18
N SER A 130 5.12 -11.60 21.30
CA SER A 130 6.52 -11.75 21.71
C SER A 130 6.69 -12.19 23.16
N SER A 131 5.66 -12.06 24.00
CA SER A 131 5.70 -12.50 25.42
C SER A 131 5.45 -14.00 25.58
N VAL A 132 4.76 -14.62 24.62
CA VAL A 132 4.33 -16.02 24.65
C VAL A 132 5.16 -16.91 23.72
N HIS A 133 5.50 -16.38 22.54
CA HIS A 133 6.15 -17.16 21.50
C HIS A 133 7.67 -17.11 21.58
N THR A 134 8.28 -18.28 21.48
CA THR A 134 9.74 -18.44 21.41
C THR A 134 10.16 -18.58 19.95
N PHE A 135 11.23 -17.90 19.56
CA PHE A 135 11.74 -17.88 18.18
C PHE A 135 11.93 -19.27 17.58
N ASN A 136 12.51 -20.20 18.34
CA ASN A 136 12.85 -21.54 17.86
C ASN A 136 11.62 -22.43 17.56
N ASN A 137 10.46 -22.10 18.12
CA ASN A 137 9.24 -22.88 17.98
C ASN A 137 8.31 -22.33 16.88
N VAL A 138 8.70 -21.24 16.20
CA VAL A 138 7.95 -20.70 15.06
C VAL A 138 8.24 -21.53 13.81
N ILE A 139 7.20 -22.14 13.25
CA ILE A 139 7.28 -22.93 12.02
C ILE A 139 7.26 -22.03 10.78
N GLY A 140 6.60 -20.87 10.85
CA GLY A 140 6.50 -19.93 9.75
C GLY A 140 5.33 -18.97 9.88
N SER A 141 5.17 -18.08 8.90
CA SER A 141 3.98 -17.23 8.80
C SER A 141 2.75 -18.07 8.40
N ALA A 142 1.61 -17.73 8.97
CA ALA A 142 0.32 -18.21 8.48
C ALA A 142 -0.15 -17.36 7.27
N SER A 143 -1.29 -17.75 6.68
CA SER A 143 -1.89 -16.94 5.61
C SER A 143 -2.34 -15.59 6.16
N PHE A 144 -2.20 -14.53 5.36
CA PHE A 144 -2.73 -13.22 5.74
C PHE A 144 -4.26 -13.22 5.84
N LEU A 145 -4.92 -14.19 5.21
CA LEU A 145 -6.37 -14.37 5.24
C LEU A 145 -6.90 -14.75 6.63
N GLU A 146 -6.07 -15.35 7.48
CA GLU A 146 -6.45 -15.73 8.85
C GLU A 146 -6.87 -14.52 9.70
N GLY A 147 -6.22 -13.37 9.48
CA GLY A 147 -6.51 -12.14 10.21
C GLY A 147 -7.58 -11.24 9.58
N ILE A 148 -8.17 -11.61 8.45
CA ILE A 148 -9.11 -10.72 7.72
C ILE A 148 -10.36 -10.40 8.55
N ASN A 149 -10.86 -11.34 9.33
CA ASN A 149 -12.05 -11.13 10.16
C ASN A 149 -11.80 -10.21 11.37
N GLU A 150 -10.53 -9.92 11.67
CA GLU A 150 -10.12 -9.10 12.82
C GLU A 150 -9.49 -7.77 12.38
N ILE A 151 -9.85 -7.27 11.21
CA ILE A 151 -9.33 -6.01 10.68
C ILE A 151 -9.70 -4.85 11.60
N LYS A 152 -8.70 -4.10 12.03
CA LYS A 152 -8.88 -2.84 12.74
C LYS A 152 -8.69 -1.68 11.78
N ILE A 153 -9.68 -0.79 11.71
CA ILE A 153 -9.67 0.38 10.84
C ILE A 153 -9.23 1.60 11.63
N LYS A 154 -8.24 2.31 11.11
CA LYS A 154 -7.74 3.59 11.66
C LYS A 154 -8.02 4.71 10.65
N PRO A 155 -8.94 5.64 10.96
CA PRO A 155 -9.19 6.77 10.09
C PRO A 155 -8.04 7.78 10.14
N GLY A 156 -7.82 8.48 9.04
CA GLY A 156 -6.82 9.53 8.90
C GLY A 156 -7.11 10.42 7.69
N VAL A 157 -6.22 11.36 7.44
CA VAL A 157 -6.27 12.25 6.27
C VAL A 157 -4.96 12.10 5.50
N ASN A 158 -5.02 12.19 4.18
CA ASN A 158 -3.85 12.22 3.33
C ASN A 158 -3.77 13.53 2.54
N ILE A 159 -2.55 13.98 2.30
CA ILE A 159 -2.23 15.10 1.43
C ILE A 159 -1.18 14.59 0.45
N LYS A 160 -1.37 14.88 -0.83
CA LYS A 160 -0.46 14.50 -1.91
C LYS A 160 -0.08 15.73 -2.72
N ALA A 161 1.22 15.93 -2.90
CA ALA A 161 1.78 16.84 -3.88
C ALA A 161 2.70 16.03 -4.80
N ALA A 162 2.53 16.15 -6.10
CA ALA A 162 3.31 15.40 -7.08
C ALA A 162 3.59 16.25 -8.33
N LEU A 163 4.76 16.01 -8.93
CA LEU A 163 5.11 16.44 -10.27
C LEU A 163 5.13 15.20 -11.16
N ASN A 164 4.41 15.26 -12.26
CA ASN A 164 4.37 14.20 -13.28
C ASN A 164 5.04 14.75 -14.55
N PHE A 165 5.91 13.94 -15.15
CA PHE A 165 6.63 14.26 -16.39
C PHE A 165 6.79 13.01 -17.26
#